data_9bc793f91507df17e3064183d7d78e1c
#
_entry.id   9bc793f91507df17e3064183d7d78e1c
#
_cell.length_a   1.000
_cell.length_b   1.000
_cell.length_c   1.000
_cell.angle_alpha   90.00
_cell.angle_beta   90.00
_cell.angle_gamma   90.00
#
_symmetry.space_group_name_H-M   'P 1'
#
loop_
_entity.id
_entity.type
_entity.pdbx_description
1 polymer ?
#
loop_
_entity_poly.entity_id
_entity_poly.type
_entity_poly.pdbx_seq_one_letter_code
_entity_poly.pdbx_strand_id
1 'polypeptide(L)'
;MKKLLGLIAFSGILFSSCKKDNNCDLNSASVAGSYKITSLKYKQTPSSPEVDLYNSLSACEKDDIYIFDSNGSFNYQDAGTICNPSGSYNSSWSLSGNTLTYDGDAYNVSSFNCSNMSLTGNSLFVSGDVATATFVRL
;
A
#
# COMPACT_ATOMS: atom_id res chain seq x y z
N MET A 1 -9.79 -74.55 -14.99
CA MET A 1 -8.75 -73.66 -14.38
C MET A 1 -8.84 -72.33 -15.10
N LYS A 2 -9.54 -71.37 -14.50
CA LYS A 2 -9.75 -70.04 -15.09
C LYS A 2 -8.88 -69.04 -14.31
N LYS A 3 -7.89 -68.47 -14.99
CA LYS A 3 -7.03 -67.42 -14.44
C LYS A 3 -7.76 -66.06 -14.56
N LEU A 4 -8.08 -65.44 -13.41
CA LEU A 4 -8.62 -64.11 -13.35
C LEU A 4 -7.43 -63.14 -13.31
N LEU A 5 -7.25 -62.34 -14.38
CA LEU A 5 -6.30 -61.21 -14.37
C LEU A 5 -7.04 -60.00 -13.76
N GLY A 6 -6.58 -59.58 -12.56
CA GLY A 6 -7.03 -58.34 -11.96
C GLY A 6 -6.31 -57.12 -12.57
N LEU A 7 -7.07 -56.23 -13.21
CA LEU A 7 -6.59 -54.99 -13.76
C LEU A 7 -6.60 -53.92 -12.62
N ILE A 8 -5.44 -53.57 -12.11
CA ILE A 8 -5.30 -52.48 -11.12
C ILE A 8 -5.24 -51.15 -11.90
N ALA A 9 -6.34 -50.40 -11.89
CA ALA A 9 -6.38 -49.06 -12.41
C ALA A 9 -5.68 -48.12 -11.41
N PHE A 10 -4.49 -47.65 -11.79
CA PHE A 10 -3.72 -46.66 -11.02
C PHE A 10 -4.31 -45.29 -11.32
N SER A 11 -5.20 -44.79 -10.46
CA SER A 11 -5.77 -43.45 -10.55
C SER A 11 -4.72 -42.41 -10.13
N GLY A 12 -4.04 -41.84 -11.12
CA GLY A 12 -3.08 -40.75 -10.88
C GLY A 12 -3.82 -39.47 -10.48
N ILE A 13 -3.70 -39.11 -9.19
CA ILE A 13 -4.17 -37.83 -8.68
C ILE A 13 -3.17 -36.77 -9.16
N LEU A 14 -3.53 -36.01 -10.21
CA LEU A 14 -2.79 -34.84 -10.64
C LEU A 14 -3.02 -33.72 -9.59
N PHE A 15 -2.07 -33.57 -8.66
CA PHE A 15 -1.99 -32.38 -7.85
C PHE A 15 -1.64 -31.19 -8.77
N SER A 16 -2.67 -30.48 -9.23
CA SER A 16 -2.51 -29.17 -9.84
C SER A 16 -1.95 -28.25 -8.77
N SER A 17 -0.62 -28.09 -8.74
CA SER A 17 0.04 -27.07 -7.95
C SER A 17 -0.35 -25.73 -8.57
N CYS A 18 -1.37 -25.07 -8.02
CA CYS A 18 -1.58 -23.64 -8.23
C CYS A 18 -0.32 -22.91 -7.73
N LYS A 19 0.60 -22.60 -8.64
CA LYS A 19 1.58 -21.55 -8.39
C LYS A 19 0.77 -20.28 -8.14
N LYS A 20 0.76 -19.81 -6.91
CA LYS A 20 0.27 -18.48 -6.59
C LYS A 20 1.27 -17.53 -7.26
N ASP A 21 0.92 -17.06 -8.45
CA ASP A 21 1.65 -15.99 -9.11
C ASP A 21 1.58 -14.78 -8.18
N ASN A 22 2.70 -14.51 -7.51
CA ASN A 22 2.88 -13.33 -6.66
C ASN A 22 3.11 -12.06 -7.52
N ASN A 23 2.51 -12.00 -8.71
CA ASN A 23 2.46 -10.78 -9.49
C ASN A 23 1.49 -9.83 -8.82
N CYS A 24 2.07 -8.89 -8.08
CA CYS A 24 1.35 -7.78 -7.51
C CYS A 24 1.27 -6.66 -8.55
N ASP A 25 0.23 -6.69 -9.37
CA ASP A 25 -0.01 -5.62 -10.33
C ASP A 25 -0.57 -4.38 -9.61
N LEU A 26 -0.05 -3.21 -9.97
CA LEU A 26 -0.56 -1.95 -9.46
C LEU A 26 -1.92 -1.65 -10.11
N ASN A 27 -2.98 -1.81 -9.35
CA ASN A 27 -4.35 -1.47 -9.73
C ASN A 27 -5.18 -1.12 -8.48
N SER A 28 -6.37 -0.54 -8.66
CA SER A 28 -7.20 -0.10 -7.55
C SER A 28 -7.59 -1.24 -6.60
N ALA A 29 -7.82 -2.44 -7.10
CA ALA A 29 -8.19 -3.58 -6.26
C ALA A 29 -7.00 -4.06 -5.39
N SER A 30 -5.78 -4.02 -5.92
CA SER A 30 -4.57 -4.41 -5.18
C SER A 30 -4.11 -3.32 -4.21
N VAL A 31 -4.35 -2.03 -4.52
CA VAL A 31 -4.04 -0.90 -3.63
C VAL A 31 -5.06 -0.80 -2.49
N ALA A 32 -6.32 -1.12 -2.72
CA ALA A 32 -7.34 -1.07 -1.66
C ALA A 32 -6.91 -1.87 -0.43
N GLY A 33 -6.98 -1.26 0.76
CA GLY A 33 -6.56 -1.85 2.03
C GLY A 33 -6.17 -0.80 3.06
N SER A 34 -5.71 -1.28 4.22
CA SER A 34 -5.27 -0.45 5.33
C SER A 34 -3.75 -0.43 5.41
N TYR A 35 -3.19 0.73 5.69
CA TYR A 35 -1.74 0.95 5.70
C TYR A 35 -1.32 1.81 6.90
N LYS A 36 -0.06 1.62 7.30
CA LYS A 36 0.66 2.55 8.18
C LYS A 36 1.85 3.14 7.45
N ILE A 37 2.13 4.42 7.73
CA ILE A 37 3.36 5.05 7.29
C ILE A 37 4.54 4.53 8.12
N THR A 38 5.65 4.22 7.47
CA THR A 38 6.88 3.72 8.12
C THR A 38 8.12 4.54 7.76
N SER A 39 7.99 5.44 6.79
CA SER A 39 9.03 6.38 6.41
C SER A 39 8.40 7.61 5.79
N LEU A 40 8.93 8.78 6.10
CA LEU A 40 8.59 10.05 5.47
C LEU A 40 9.87 10.83 5.25
N LYS A 41 10.25 11.00 4.00
CA LYS A 41 11.47 11.70 3.58
C LYS A 41 11.09 12.97 2.83
N TYR A 42 11.88 14.01 3.02
CA TYR A 42 11.62 15.32 2.43
C TYR A 42 12.88 15.94 1.85
N LYS A 43 12.73 16.60 0.72
CA LYS A 43 13.76 17.46 0.10
C LYS A 43 13.09 18.78 -0.29
N GLN A 44 13.67 19.88 0.15
CA GLN A 44 13.17 21.21 -0.21
C GLN A 44 13.28 21.50 -1.72
N THR A 45 14.29 20.93 -2.37
CA THR A 45 14.44 20.87 -3.83
C THR A 45 14.97 19.47 -4.19
N PRO A 46 14.86 19.02 -5.46
CA PRO A 46 15.41 17.73 -5.87
C PRO A 46 16.90 17.54 -5.55
N SER A 47 17.67 18.64 -5.48
CA SER A 47 19.12 18.65 -5.19
C SER A 47 19.45 18.84 -3.73
N SER A 48 18.48 19.18 -2.86
CA SER A 48 18.70 19.38 -1.44
C SER A 48 19.01 18.07 -0.72
N PRO A 49 19.74 18.09 0.40
CA PRO A 49 19.87 16.94 1.28
C PRO A 49 18.50 16.45 1.73
N GLU A 50 18.36 15.13 1.83
CA GLU A 50 17.13 14.50 2.33
C GLU A 50 17.03 14.63 3.85
N VAL A 51 15.85 15.01 4.33
CA VAL A 51 15.52 15.12 5.75
C VAL A 51 14.53 14.02 6.11
N ASP A 52 14.75 13.36 7.22
CA ASP A 52 13.83 12.35 7.77
C ASP A 52 12.76 13.03 8.63
N LEU A 53 11.57 13.23 8.05
CA LEU A 53 10.43 13.79 8.77
C LEU A 53 9.68 12.75 9.61
N TYR A 54 9.81 11.46 9.30
CA TYR A 54 9.13 10.40 10.06
C TYR A 54 9.58 10.40 11.54
N ASN A 55 10.87 10.66 11.78
CA ASN A 55 11.39 10.73 13.15
C ASN A 55 10.83 11.92 13.95
N SER A 56 10.37 12.95 13.26
CA SER A 56 9.77 14.15 13.87
C SER A 56 8.28 13.98 14.19
N LEU A 57 7.63 12.96 13.63
CA LEU A 57 6.23 12.64 13.96
C LEU A 57 6.12 12.22 15.42
N SER A 58 5.03 12.63 16.07
CA SER A 58 4.67 12.19 17.41
C SER A 58 4.29 10.69 17.43
N ALA A 59 4.23 10.10 18.60
CA ALA A 59 3.83 8.70 18.75
C ALA A 59 2.41 8.46 18.24
N CYS A 60 1.49 9.42 18.46
CA CYS A 60 0.11 9.32 18.02
C CYS A 60 -0.07 9.50 16.51
N GLU A 61 0.87 10.16 15.80
CA GLU A 61 0.84 10.25 14.32
C GLU A 61 1.47 9.03 13.65
N LYS A 62 2.33 8.30 14.36
CA LYS A 62 3.02 7.11 13.83
C LYS A 62 2.16 5.87 13.82
N ASP A 63 1.11 5.80 14.65
CA ASP A 63 0.22 4.65 14.72
C ASP A 63 -1.09 4.84 13.92
N ASP A 64 -1.23 5.98 13.23
CA ASP A 64 -2.35 6.29 12.34
C ASP A 64 -2.49 5.32 11.17
N ILE A 65 -3.74 5.13 10.73
CA ILE A 65 -4.09 4.20 9.67
C ILE A 65 -4.66 4.97 8.47
N TYR A 66 -4.11 4.67 7.31
CA TYR A 66 -4.54 5.15 6.00
C TYR A 66 -5.36 4.05 5.33
N ILE A 67 -6.65 4.24 5.12
CA ILE A 67 -7.57 3.23 4.59
C ILE A 67 -8.05 3.66 3.21
N PHE A 68 -7.68 2.86 2.20
CA PHE A 68 -8.12 3.01 0.81
C PHE A 68 -9.21 1.97 0.57
N ASP A 69 -10.49 2.35 0.66
CA ASP A 69 -11.61 1.44 0.44
C ASP A 69 -11.80 1.14 -1.04
N SER A 70 -12.23 -0.08 -1.37
CA SER A 70 -12.43 -0.53 -2.76
C SER A 70 -13.51 0.26 -3.52
N ASN A 71 -14.34 1.02 -2.82
CA ASN A 71 -15.37 1.91 -3.39
C ASN A 71 -14.84 3.31 -3.75
N GLY A 72 -13.55 3.60 -3.53
CA GLY A 72 -12.93 4.90 -3.78
C GLY A 72 -12.99 5.88 -2.60
N SER A 73 -13.48 5.44 -1.42
CA SER A 73 -13.41 6.23 -0.20
C SER A 73 -12.01 6.13 0.41
N PHE A 74 -11.51 7.23 0.93
CA PHE A 74 -10.30 7.30 1.74
C PHE A 74 -10.66 7.67 3.17
N ASN A 75 -10.15 6.93 4.15
CA ASN A 75 -10.31 7.23 5.57
C ASN A 75 -8.93 7.37 6.21
N TYR A 76 -8.64 8.53 6.77
CA TYR A 76 -7.54 8.72 7.70
C TYR A 76 -8.05 8.50 9.11
N GLN A 77 -7.49 7.54 9.80
CA GLN A 77 -7.91 7.15 11.14
C GLN A 77 -6.78 7.44 12.12
N ASP A 78 -7.00 8.37 13.03
CA ASP A 78 -6.20 8.58 14.22
C ASP A 78 -6.43 7.37 15.14
N ALA A 79 -5.49 6.42 15.12
CA ALA A 79 -5.62 5.10 15.71
C ALA A 79 -4.64 4.92 16.88
N GLY A 80 -4.80 3.84 17.63
CA GLY A 80 -3.90 3.54 18.75
C GLY A 80 -3.93 4.62 19.83
N THR A 81 -2.88 5.43 19.91
CA THR A 81 -2.81 6.60 20.81
C THR A 81 -3.43 7.80 20.12
N ILE A 82 -4.62 8.18 20.51
CA ILE A 82 -5.34 9.29 19.89
C ILE A 82 -4.60 10.62 20.13
N CYS A 83 -4.35 11.35 19.05
CA CYS A 83 -3.83 12.71 19.12
C CYS A 83 -4.87 13.69 19.71
N ASN A 84 -4.45 14.79 20.28
CA ASN A 84 -5.35 15.81 20.79
C ASN A 84 -5.06 17.18 20.13
N PRO A 85 -5.97 17.67 19.26
CA PRO A 85 -7.25 17.06 18.83
C PRO A 85 -7.05 15.85 17.93
N SER A 86 -8.09 14.96 17.86
CA SER A 86 -8.08 13.84 16.91
C SER A 86 -8.06 14.34 15.47
N GLY A 87 -7.24 13.72 14.66
CA GLY A 87 -7.05 14.04 13.25
C GLY A 87 -7.89 13.24 12.25
N SER A 88 -8.75 12.30 12.72
CA SER A 88 -9.53 11.42 11.84
C SER A 88 -10.45 12.19 10.88
N TYR A 89 -10.45 11.80 9.60
CA TYR A 89 -11.32 12.38 8.57
C TYR A 89 -11.55 11.41 7.41
N ASN A 90 -12.53 11.76 6.55
CA ASN A 90 -12.87 11.00 5.35
C ASN A 90 -12.68 11.87 4.10
N SER A 91 -12.23 11.26 3.03
CA SER A 91 -12.06 11.87 1.72
C SER A 91 -12.28 10.82 0.62
N SER A 92 -11.73 11.01 -0.55
CA SER A 92 -11.77 10.08 -1.67
C SER A 92 -10.35 9.75 -2.15
N TRP A 93 -10.22 8.63 -2.85
CA TRP A 93 -9.02 8.25 -3.56
C TRP A 93 -9.31 7.67 -4.93
N SER A 94 -8.32 7.72 -5.81
CA SER A 94 -8.35 7.09 -7.12
C SER A 94 -6.94 6.74 -7.57
N LEU A 95 -6.83 5.76 -8.47
CA LEU A 95 -5.57 5.36 -9.10
C LEU A 95 -5.73 5.43 -10.63
N SER A 96 -4.82 6.14 -11.29
CA SER A 96 -4.74 6.22 -12.74
C SER A 96 -3.29 5.99 -13.20
N GLY A 97 -3.04 4.85 -13.83
CA GLY A 97 -1.66 4.41 -14.10
C GLY A 97 -0.84 4.34 -12.81
N ASN A 98 0.23 5.10 -12.73
CA ASN A 98 1.08 5.18 -11.52
C ASN A 98 0.73 6.39 -10.63
N THR A 99 -0.34 7.11 -10.90
CA THR A 99 -0.75 8.26 -10.09
C THR A 99 -1.86 7.86 -9.13
N LEU A 100 -1.55 7.86 -7.84
CA LEU A 100 -2.52 7.74 -6.75
C LEU A 100 -2.92 9.13 -6.30
N THR A 101 -4.21 9.44 -6.38
CA THR A 101 -4.76 10.69 -5.83
C THR A 101 -5.54 10.35 -4.58
N TYR A 102 -5.24 11.00 -3.47
CA TYR A 102 -6.05 10.91 -2.26
C TYR A 102 -5.97 12.23 -1.50
N ASP A 103 -7.04 12.56 -0.81
CA ASP A 103 -7.20 13.81 -0.05
C ASP A 103 -6.95 15.08 -0.90
N GLY A 104 -7.24 14.99 -2.21
CA GLY A 104 -7.08 16.10 -3.15
C GLY A 104 -5.69 16.19 -3.79
N ASP A 105 -4.67 15.53 -3.25
CA ASP A 105 -3.30 15.57 -3.74
C ASP A 105 -2.96 14.34 -4.59
N ALA A 106 -2.11 14.55 -5.59
CA ALA A 106 -1.65 13.52 -6.53
C ALA A 106 -0.22 13.10 -6.21
N TYR A 107 -0.01 11.79 -6.09
CA TYR A 107 1.28 11.17 -5.77
C TYR A 107 1.66 10.16 -6.83
N ASN A 108 2.93 10.10 -7.19
CA ASN A 108 3.45 9.03 -8.02
C ASN A 108 3.73 7.78 -7.16
N VAL A 109 3.16 6.64 -7.52
CA VAL A 109 3.50 5.34 -6.93
C VAL A 109 4.87 4.92 -7.47
N SER A 110 5.92 5.18 -6.70
CA SER A 110 7.31 4.89 -7.10
C SER A 110 7.67 3.41 -6.91
N SER A 111 6.99 2.71 -5.99
CA SER A 111 7.07 1.25 -5.84
C SER A 111 5.81 0.68 -5.21
N PHE A 112 5.46 -0.56 -5.59
CA PHE A 112 4.33 -1.30 -5.03
C PHE A 112 4.57 -2.81 -5.14
N ASN A 113 4.32 -3.55 -4.05
CA ASN A 113 4.47 -5.01 -4.02
C ASN A 113 3.37 -5.72 -3.20
N CYS A 114 2.17 -5.12 -3.12
CA CYS A 114 1.01 -5.54 -2.33
C CYS A 114 1.19 -5.48 -0.80
N SER A 115 2.40 -5.54 -0.29
CA SER A 115 2.70 -5.39 1.14
C SER A 115 3.22 -4.01 1.47
N ASN A 116 3.93 -3.38 0.53
CA ASN A 116 4.52 -2.06 0.69
C ASN A 116 4.15 -1.18 -0.51
N MET A 117 3.98 0.11 -0.24
CA MET A 117 3.74 1.13 -1.23
C MET A 117 4.60 2.36 -0.92
N SER A 118 5.34 2.86 -1.91
CA SER A 118 6.05 4.14 -1.79
C SER A 118 5.42 5.18 -2.70
N LEU A 119 5.08 6.30 -2.13
CA LEU A 119 4.45 7.44 -2.80
C LEU A 119 5.41 8.63 -2.81
N THR A 120 5.55 9.27 -3.96
CA THR A 120 6.33 10.51 -4.10
C THR A 120 5.40 11.63 -4.55
N GLY A 121 5.35 12.69 -3.75
CA GLY A 121 4.65 13.93 -4.06
C GLY A 121 5.64 15.06 -4.36
N ASN A 122 5.23 15.98 -5.22
CA ASN A 122 6.02 17.15 -5.59
C ASN A 122 5.23 18.42 -5.29
N SER A 123 5.92 19.47 -4.83
CA SER A 123 5.30 20.76 -4.52
C SER A 123 4.17 20.66 -3.49
N LEU A 124 4.34 19.82 -2.47
CA LEU A 124 3.35 19.60 -1.42
C LEU A 124 3.34 20.71 -0.38
N PHE A 125 4.51 21.21 0.01
CA PHE A 125 4.67 22.26 1.02
C PHE A 125 5.16 23.58 0.41
N VAL A 126 6.13 23.47 -0.51
CA VAL A 126 6.67 24.61 -1.26
C VAL A 126 6.90 24.21 -2.70
N SER A 127 6.87 25.18 -3.61
CA SER A 127 7.11 24.89 -5.05
C SER A 127 8.46 24.22 -5.27
N GLY A 128 8.46 23.06 -5.91
CA GLY A 128 9.65 22.30 -6.27
C GLY A 128 10.17 21.35 -5.19
N ASP A 129 9.50 21.24 -4.04
CA ASP A 129 9.85 20.24 -3.05
C ASP A 129 9.49 18.80 -3.49
N VAL A 130 10.08 17.84 -2.82
CA VAL A 130 9.81 16.41 -3.04
C VAL A 130 9.65 15.73 -1.69
N ALA A 131 8.52 15.08 -1.47
CA ALA A 131 8.30 14.23 -0.32
C ALA A 131 8.07 12.77 -0.77
N THR A 132 8.68 11.83 -0.06
CA THR A 132 8.49 10.39 -0.30
C THR A 132 8.04 9.72 0.98
N ALA A 133 6.87 9.10 0.94
CA ALA A 133 6.31 8.32 2.02
C ALA A 133 6.33 6.83 1.67
N THR A 134 6.68 5.99 2.65
CA THR A 134 6.58 4.53 2.53
C THR A 134 5.50 4.02 3.48
N PHE A 135 4.61 3.22 2.94
CA PHE A 135 3.49 2.62 3.63
C PHE A 135 3.66 1.10 3.67
N VAL A 136 3.28 0.50 4.78
CA VAL A 136 3.19 -0.95 4.96
C VAL A 136 1.72 -1.32 5.15
N ARG A 137 1.27 -2.34 4.43
CA ARG A 137 -0.09 -2.89 4.56
C ARG A 137 -0.22 -3.63 5.90
N LEU A 138 -1.38 -3.46 6.55
CA LEU A 138 -1.76 -4.11 7.80
C LEU A 138 -2.45 -5.46 7.58
#